data_7c30bac648475452a38f90b0a3ef06ec
#
_entry.id   7c30bac648475452a38f90b0a3ef06ec
#
_cell.length_a   1.000
_cell.length_b   1.000
_cell.length_c   1.000
_cell.angle_alpha   90.00
_cell.angle_beta   90.00
_cell.angle_gamma   90.00
#
_symmetry.space_group_name_H-M   'P 1'
#
loop_
_entity.id
_entity.type
_entity.pdbx_description
1 polymer ?
#
loop_
_entity_poly.entity_id
_entity_poly.type
_entity_poly.pdbx_seq_one_letter_code
_entity_poly.pdbx_strand_id
1 'polypeptide(L)'
;MANLKSIQHKLQKSILSTGLIIKIGTSQFYSKEQERLITLTIISTPTLHLTKRKEWKDCDYEILRTASQYDVVMCLREIWEAVRK
;
A
#
# COMPACT_ATOMS: atom_id res chain seq x y z
N MET A 1 1.31 14.91 -19.79
CA MET A 1 1.38 13.50 -19.35
C MET A 1 1.07 13.39 -17.86
N ALA A 2 0.17 12.48 -17.51
CA ALA A 2 -0.07 12.19 -16.10
C ALA A 2 1.15 11.45 -15.54
N ASN A 3 1.69 11.93 -14.41
CA ASN A 3 2.78 11.20 -13.76
C ASN A 3 2.22 10.13 -12.83
N LEU A 4 3.09 9.21 -12.40
CA LEU A 4 2.66 8.08 -11.59
C LEU A 4 2.07 8.50 -10.24
N LYS A 5 2.59 9.57 -9.63
CA LYS A 5 2.03 10.08 -8.36
C LYS A 5 0.62 10.61 -8.53
N SER A 6 0.33 11.28 -9.63
CA SER A 6 -1.01 11.78 -9.91
C SER A 6 -2.00 10.63 -10.07
N ILE A 7 -1.60 9.59 -10.80
CA ILE A 7 -2.42 8.39 -10.98
C ILE A 7 -2.64 7.70 -9.64
N GLN A 8 -1.59 7.59 -8.83
CA GLN A 8 -1.67 7.04 -7.48
C GLN A 8 -2.72 7.76 -6.63
N HIS A 9 -2.67 9.09 -6.61
CA HIS A 9 -3.63 9.90 -5.83
C HIS A 9 -5.07 9.66 -6.27
N LYS A 10 -5.30 9.60 -7.57
CA LYS A 10 -6.65 9.34 -8.10
C LYS A 10 -7.16 7.97 -7.68
N LEU A 11 -6.31 6.96 -7.77
CA LEU A 11 -6.67 5.61 -7.37
C LEU A 11 -6.93 5.50 -5.87
N GLN A 12 -6.07 6.14 -5.04
CA GLN A 12 -6.26 6.16 -3.61
C GLN A 12 -7.61 6.80 -3.24
N LYS A 13 -7.92 7.94 -3.83
CA LYS A 13 -9.19 8.63 -3.59
C LYS A 13 -10.37 7.76 -3.98
N SER A 14 -10.30 7.11 -5.13
CA SER A 14 -11.37 6.23 -5.61
C SER A 14 -11.56 5.03 -4.69
N ILE A 15 -10.48 4.40 -4.26
CA ILE A 15 -10.55 3.25 -3.37
C ILE A 15 -11.12 3.65 -2.00
N LEU A 16 -10.63 4.74 -1.41
CA LEU A 16 -11.10 5.21 -0.12
C LEU A 16 -12.57 5.60 -0.17
N SER A 17 -13.06 6.09 -1.30
CA SER A 17 -14.47 6.46 -1.46
C SER A 17 -15.41 5.25 -1.42
N THR A 18 -14.91 4.04 -1.62
CA THR A 18 -15.72 2.82 -1.50
C THR A 18 -15.90 2.35 -0.06
N GLY A 19 -15.20 2.98 0.89
CA GLY A 19 -15.22 2.56 2.29
C GLY A 19 -14.07 1.64 2.67
N LEU A 20 -13.29 1.13 1.72
CA LEU A 20 -12.11 0.35 2.01
C LEU A 20 -11.01 1.27 2.53
N ILE A 21 -10.38 0.90 3.63
CA ILE A 21 -9.29 1.69 4.22
C ILE A 21 -7.97 1.06 3.78
N ILE A 22 -7.10 1.88 3.19
CA ILE A 22 -5.73 1.49 2.87
C ILE A 22 -4.77 2.50 3.47
N LYS A 23 -3.60 2.02 3.83
CA LYS A 23 -2.51 2.86 4.35
C LYS A 23 -1.33 2.74 3.41
N ILE A 24 -0.73 3.87 3.07
CA ILE A 24 0.47 3.89 2.25
C ILE A 24 1.53 4.63 3.05
N GLY A 25 2.61 3.93 3.36
CA GLY A 25 3.74 4.48 4.09
C GLY A 25 5.02 4.28 3.31
N THR A 26 6.07 4.96 3.76
CA THR A 26 7.39 4.82 3.16
C THR A 26 8.40 4.47 4.24
N SER A 27 9.41 3.72 3.84
CA SER A 27 10.55 3.37 4.68
C SER A 27 11.81 3.54 3.85
N GLN A 28 12.86 4.08 4.47
CA GLN A 28 14.12 4.30 3.78
C GLN A 28 15.23 3.49 4.43
N PHE A 29 16.11 2.95 3.62
CA PHE A 29 17.31 2.29 4.11
C PHE A 29 18.47 2.54 3.15
N TYR A 30 19.69 2.41 3.67
CA TYR A 30 20.89 2.57 2.86
C TYR A 30 21.31 1.20 2.32
N SER A 31 21.42 1.10 0.99
CA SER A 31 21.90 -0.12 0.35
C SER A 31 23.40 -0.02 0.10
N LYS A 32 24.17 -0.88 0.75
CA LYS A 32 25.62 -0.93 0.55
C LYS A 32 25.97 -1.43 -0.86
N GLU A 33 25.15 -2.31 -1.41
CA GLU A 33 25.38 -2.84 -2.75
C GLU A 33 25.20 -1.78 -3.82
N GLN A 34 24.18 -0.94 -3.69
CA GLN A 34 23.89 0.11 -4.67
C GLN A 34 24.47 1.45 -4.27
N GLU A 35 25.05 1.54 -3.06
CA GLU A 35 25.67 2.75 -2.52
C GLU A 35 24.72 3.97 -2.56
N ARG A 36 23.44 3.73 -2.21
CA ARG A 36 22.45 4.80 -2.21
C ARG A 36 21.32 4.50 -1.23
N LEU A 37 20.54 5.53 -0.91
CA LEU A 37 19.32 5.39 -0.15
C LEU A 37 18.23 4.80 -1.03
N ILE A 38 17.54 3.80 -0.52
CA ILE A 38 16.41 3.18 -1.19
C ILE A 38 15.15 3.50 -0.38
N THR A 39 14.12 3.97 -1.07
CA THR A 39 12.82 4.23 -0.46
C THR A 39 11.86 3.11 -0.87
N LEU A 40 11.32 2.44 0.14
CA LEU A 40 10.28 1.44 -0.07
C LEU A 40 8.92 2.04 0.21
N THR A 41 7.96 1.76 -0.65
CA THR A 41 6.56 2.10 -0.42
C THR A 41 5.84 0.84 0.04
N ILE A 42 5.10 0.96 1.13
CA ILE A 42 4.39 -0.16 1.75
C ILE A 42 2.90 0.15 1.72
N ILE A 43 2.13 -0.72 1.08
CA ILE A 43 0.68 -0.62 1.04
C ILE A 43 0.12 -1.66 1.99
N SER A 44 -0.71 -1.22 2.93
CA SER A 44 -1.32 -2.11 3.91
C SER A 44 -2.77 -1.75 4.13
N THR A 45 -3.52 -2.69 4.71
CA THR A 45 -4.90 -2.46 5.08
C THR A 45 -5.11 -2.91 6.53
N PRO A 46 -5.88 -2.15 7.33
CA PRO A 46 -6.20 -2.58 8.67
C PRO A 46 -7.04 -3.86 8.63
N THR A 47 -6.73 -4.76 9.53
CA THR A 47 -7.49 -6.00 9.67
C THR A 47 -7.55 -6.38 11.13
N LEU A 48 -8.37 -7.37 11.44
CA LEU A 48 -8.47 -7.91 12.79
C LEU A 48 -7.80 -9.26 12.83
N HIS A 49 -7.02 -9.49 13.88
CA HIS A 49 -6.32 -10.74 14.10
C HIS A 49 -6.79 -11.36 15.41
N LEU A 50 -7.16 -12.63 15.36
CA LEU A 50 -7.54 -13.38 16.57
C LEU A 50 -6.29 -13.88 17.26
N THR A 51 -6.06 -13.42 18.49
CA THR A 51 -4.89 -13.82 19.27
C THR A 51 -5.09 -15.20 19.88
N LYS A 52 -3.99 -15.77 20.43
CA LYS A 52 -4.06 -17.06 21.13
C LYS A 52 -4.99 -17.00 22.35
N ARG A 53 -5.22 -15.81 22.90
CA ARG A 53 -6.17 -15.61 24.01
C ARG A 53 -7.61 -15.41 23.56
N LYS A 54 -7.88 -15.63 22.25
CA LYS A 54 -9.17 -15.44 21.63
C LYS A 54 -9.69 -14.01 21.72
N GLU A 55 -8.76 -13.05 21.70
CA GLU A 55 -9.07 -11.62 21.65
C GLU A 55 -8.79 -11.09 20.26
N TRP A 56 -9.68 -10.23 19.76
CA TRP A 56 -9.45 -9.58 18.47
C TRP A 56 -8.54 -8.36 18.68
N LYS A 57 -7.47 -8.31 17.91
CA LYS A 57 -6.56 -7.17 17.91
C LYS A 57 -6.48 -6.55 16.53
N ASP A 58 -6.39 -5.22 16.51
CA ASP A 58 -6.12 -4.50 15.26
C ASP A 58 -4.71 -4.81 14.80
N CYS A 59 -4.57 -5.10 13.52
CA CYS A 59 -3.27 -5.23 12.89
C CYS A 59 -3.35 -4.73 11.46
N ASP A 60 -2.19 -4.51 10.85
CA ASP A 60 -2.13 -4.11 9.45
C ASP A 60 -1.67 -5.31 8.62
N TYR A 61 -2.41 -5.60 7.56
CA TYR A 61 -2.02 -6.60 6.58
C TYR A 61 -1.25 -5.91 5.47
N GLU A 62 0.02 -6.30 5.29
CA GLU A 62 0.85 -5.74 4.23
C GLU A 62 0.47 -6.37 2.90
N ILE A 63 0.01 -5.53 1.97
CA ILE A 63 -0.41 -5.97 0.64
C ILE A 63 0.79 -5.99 -0.31
N LEU A 64 1.62 -4.95 -0.25
CA LEU A 64 2.74 -4.78 -1.16
C LEU A 64 3.86 -4.00 -0.48
N ARG A 65 5.09 -4.38 -0.79
CA ARG A 65 6.29 -3.64 -0.39
C ARG A 65 7.19 -3.54 -1.63
N THR A 66 7.41 -2.34 -2.11
CA THR A 66 8.17 -2.16 -3.34
C THR A 66 8.92 -0.82 -3.37
N ALA A 67 10.03 -0.79 -4.09
CA ALA A 67 10.76 0.43 -4.37
C ALA A 67 10.30 1.07 -5.70
N SER A 68 9.41 0.42 -6.44
CA SER A 68 8.94 0.87 -7.74
C SER A 68 7.61 1.59 -7.64
N GLN A 69 7.57 2.85 -8.10
CA GLN A 69 6.32 3.62 -8.16
C GLN A 69 5.31 2.97 -9.12
N TYR A 70 5.81 2.34 -10.18
CA TYR A 70 4.96 1.62 -11.12
C TYR A 70 4.22 0.47 -10.43
N ASP A 71 4.91 -0.30 -9.60
CA ASP A 71 4.29 -1.41 -8.87
C ASP A 71 3.21 -0.91 -7.91
N VAL A 72 3.44 0.24 -7.27
CA VAL A 72 2.44 0.87 -6.39
C VAL A 72 1.17 1.17 -7.16
N VAL A 73 1.30 1.81 -8.33
CA VAL A 73 0.16 2.17 -9.16
C VAL A 73 -0.58 0.92 -9.65
N MET A 74 0.15 -0.10 -10.08
CA MET A 74 -0.45 -1.34 -10.56
C MET A 74 -1.21 -2.06 -9.44
N CYS A 75 -0.65 -2.08 -8.24
CA CYS A 75 -1.31 -2.68 -7.08
C CYS A 75 -2.61 -1.95 -6.75
N LEU A 76 -2.58 -0.62 -6.70
CA LEU A 76 -3.77 0.18 -6.43
C LEU A 76 -4.82 -0.01 -7.51
N ARG A 77 -4.42 -0.14 -8.77
CA ARG A 77 -5.34 -0.40 -9.86
C ARG A 77 -6.05 -1.74 -9.69
N GLU A 78 -5.31 -2.77 -9.30
CA GLU A 78 -5.90 -4.08 -9.04
C GLU A 78 -6.88 -4.04 -7.89
N ILE A 79 -6.56 -3.32 -6.81
CA ILE A 79 -7.47 -3.12 -5.69
C ILE A 79 -8.73 -2.42 -6.15
N TRP A 80 -8.59 -1.35 -6.92
CA TRP A 80 -9.73 -0.59 -7.45
C TRP A 80 -10.63 -1.46 -8.32
N GLU A 81 -10.05 -2.24 -9.23
CA GLU A 81 -10.81 -3.15 -10.08
C GLU A 81 -11.60 -4.19 -9.25
N ALA A 82 -11.04 -4.64 -8.15
CA ALA A 82 -11.69 -5.61 -7.27
C ALA A 82 -12.86 -5.00 -6.48
N VAL A 83 -12.70 -3.76 -5.97
CA VAL A 83 -13.69 -3.17 -5.06
C VAL A 83 -14.82 -2.42 -5.77
N ARG A 84 -14.64 -2.07 -7.03
CA ARG A 84 -15.68 -1.35 -7.76
C ARG A 84 -16.76 -2.25 -8.36
N LYS A 85 -16.61 -3.54 -8.24
CA LYS A 85 -17.59 -4.50 -8.77
C LYS A 85 -18.85 -4.58 -7.91
#